data_5b6003cceef0124ec81b284649081a90
#
_entry.id   5b6003cceef0124ec81b284649081a90
#
_cell.length_a   1.000
_cell.length_b   1.000
_cell.length_c   1.000
_cell.angle_alpha   90.00
_cell.angle_beta   90.00
_cell.angle_gamma   90.00
#
_symmetry.space_group_name_H-M   'P 1'
#
loop_
_entity.id
_entity.type
_entity.pdbx_description
1 polymer ?
#
loop_
_entity_poly.entity_id
_entity_poly.type
_entity_poly.pdbx_seq_one_letter_code
_entity_poly.pdbx_strand_id
1 'polypeptide(L)'
;MCLKKLSKLELVIMKFIWNLDIKTNSYEIIDYMKEEHNLPEKVALKTLSKLSKKRFLYVQETGKCMYYTVAIKEKAYLEFISRNVLNLLKNNFIRNLLASFHEEELTEEKIKSLENWVVNWEEAYV
;
A
#
# COMPACT_ATOMS: atom_id res chain seq x y z
N MET A 1 -5.29 4.81 -17.79
CA MET A 1 -4.48 5.26 -16.66
C MET A 1 -3.86 4.06 -15.97
N CYS A 2 -2.53 4.04 -15.91
CA CYS A 2 -1.83 2.91 -15.31
C CYS A 2 -1.65 3.13 -13.81
N LEU A 3 -2.14 2.19 -12.99
CA LEU A 3 -1.88 2.20 -11.57
C LEU A 3 -0.42 1.80 -11.33
N LYS A 4 0.19 2.42 -10.32
CA LYS A 4 1.55 2.09 -9.90
C LYS A 4 1.50 1.41 -8.54
N LYS A 5 2.44 0.52 -8.29
CA LYS A 5 2.53 -0.12 -6.99
C LYS A 5 2.95 0.87 -5.94
N LEU A 6 2.41 0.69 -4.75
CA LEU A 6 2.76 1.50 -3.60
C LEU A 6 3.95 0.88 -2.87
N SER A 7 4.85 1.73 -2.41
CA SER A 7 5.90 1.32 -1.49
C SER A 7 5.27 0.97 -0.13
N LYS A 8 6.06 0.39 0.76
CA LYS A 8 5.60 0.01 2.10
C LYS A 8 5.04 1.20 2.88
N LEU A 9 5.75 2.32 2.88
CA LEU A 9 5.31 3.52 3.57
C LEU A 9 4.08 4.14 2.92
N GLU A 10 4.03 4.17 1.60
CA GLU A 10 2.88 4.66 0.88
C GLU A 10 1.63 3.83 1.18
N LEU A 11 1.79 2.51 1.25
CA LEU A 11 0.68 1.62 1.58
C LEU A 11 0.18 1.82 3.01
N VAL A 12 1.09 2.05 3.96
CA VAL A 12 0.72 2.34 5.35
C VAL A 12 -0.17 3.58 5.42
N ILE A 13 0.22 4.65 4.74
CA ILE A 13 -0.56 5.88 4.71
C ILE A 13 -1.89 5.67 4.00
N MET A 14 -1.89 5.00 2.86
CA MET A 14 -3.13 4.76 2.12
C MET A 14 -4.11 3.90 2.92
N LYS A 15 -3.65 2.88 3.63
CA LYS A 15 -4.53 2.07 4.49
C LYS A 15 -5.19 2.90 5.59
N PHE A 16 -4.45 3.82 6.17
CA PHE A 16 -5.01 4.74 7.14
C PHE A 16 -6.10 5.60 6.52
N ILE A 17 -5.84 6.18 5.36
CA ILE A 17 -6.79 7.06 4.67
C ILE A 17 -8.01 6.28 4.18
N TRP A 18 -7.82 5.10 3.61
CA TRP A 18 -8.93 4.25 3.16
C TRP A 18 -9.88 3.87 4.30
N ASN A 19 -9.32 3.61 5.49
CA ASN A 19 -10.12 3.25 6.66
C ASN A 19 -10.93 4.42 7.23
N LEU A 20 -10.49 5.64 7.01
CA LEU A 20 -11.21 6.82 7.49
C LEU A 20 -12.51 7.08 6.72
N ASP A 21 -12.54 6.72 5.44
CA ASP A 21 -13.68 6.93 4.53
C ASP A 21 -14.16 8.39 4.47
N ILE A 22 -13.30 9.33 4.84
CA ILE A 22 -13.56 10.75 4.81
C ILE A 22 -12.31 11.51 4.36
N LYS A 23 -12.50 12.77 4.00
CA LYS A 23 -11.42 13.68 3.69
C LYS A 23 -10.55 13.89 4.95
N THR A 24 -9.25 13.79 4.79
CA THR A 24 -8.31 13.95 5.90
C THR A 24 -7.33 15.08 5.62
N ASN A 25 -6.69 15.60 6.66
CA ASN A 25 -5.68 16.65 6.52
C ASN A 25 -4.29 16.10 6.86
N SER A 26 -3.27 16.89 6.50
CA SER A 26 -1.88 16.49 6.71
C SER A 26 -1.53 16.27 8.17
N TYR A 27 -2.11 17.04 9.07
CA TYR A 27 -1.83 16.92 10.52
C TYR A 27 -2.27 15.57 11.07
N GLU A 28 -3.44 15.09 10.67
CA GLU A 28 -3.93 13.77 11.11
C GLU A 28 -3.02 12.65 10.63
N ILE A 29 -2.54 12.75 9.41
CA ILE A 29 -1.64 11.75 8.83
C ILE A 29 -0.29 11.79 9.51
N ILE A 30 0.26 12.97 9.74
CA ILE A 30 1.54 13.16 10.42
C ILE A 30 1.48 12.59 11.83
N ASP A 31 0.41 12.89 12.57
CA ASP A 31 0.21 12.38 13.93
C ASP A 31 0.11 10.86 13.95
N TYR A 32 -0.64 10.28 13.03
CA TYR A 32 -0.76 8.83 12.91
C TYR A 32 0.59 8.17 12.66
N MET A 33 1.35 8.70 11.71
CA MET A 33 2.65 8.13 11.36
C MET A 33 3.66 8.25 12.50
N LYS A 34 3.57 9.33 13.28
CA LYS A 34 4.44 9.52 14.43
C LYS A 34 4.08 8.60 15.57
N GLU A 35 2.79 8.50 15.92
CA GLU A 35 2.32 7.71 17.05
C GLU A 35 2.39 6.21 16.80
N GLU A 36 1.96 5.75 15.62
CA GLU A 36 1.84 4.33 15.32
C GLU A 36 3.10 3.72 14.70
N HIS A 37 3.87 4.51 13.98
CA HIS A 37 5.03 4.02 13.23
C HIS A 37 6.33 4.71 13.59
N ASN A 38 6.29 5.64 14.51
CA ASN A 38 7.46 6.40 14.98
C ASN A 38 8.25 7.03 13.83
N LEU A 39 7.53 7.56 12.83
CA LEU A 39 8.13 8.20 11.67
C LEU A 39 8.05 9.73 11.79
N PRO A 40 9.11 10.45 11.39
CA PRO A 40 9.11 11.91 11.46
C PRO A 40 8.18 12.54 10.42
N GLU A 41 7.75 13.76 10.71
CA GLU A 41 6.88 14.55 9.84
C GLU A 41 7.42 14.65 8.42
N LYS A 42 8.72 14.85 8.28
CA LYS A 42 9.38 15.01 6.98
C LYS A 42 9.17 13.78 6.08
N VAL A 43 9.23 12.59 6.66
CA VAL A 43 9.02 11.34 5.93
C VAL A 43 7.56 11.20 5.51
N ALA A 44 6.63 11.55 6.41
CA ALA A 44 5.20 11.51 6.10
C ALA A 44 4.84 12.46 4.95
N LEU A 45 5.33 13.70 4.99
CA LEU A 45 5.08 14.68 3.94
C LEU A 45 5.67 14.26 2.59
N LYS A 46 6.86 13.71 2.61
CA LYS A 46 7.50 13.20 1.39
C LYS A 46 6.70 12.06 0.78
N THR A 47 6.21 11.15 1.61
CA THR A 47 5.39 10.02 1.16
C THR A 47 4.06 10.49 0.58
N LEU A 48 3.41 11.47 1.23
CA LEU A 48 2.17 12.07 0.72
C LEU A 48 2.39 12.73 -0.65
N SER A 49 3.51 13.40 -0.83
CA SER A 49 3.86 14.00 -2.12
C SER A 49 3.99 12.94 -3.20
N LYS A 50 4.61 11.81 -2.90
CA LYS A 50 4.73 10.69 -3.83
C LYS A 50 3.37 10.11 -4.19
N LEU A 51 2.49 9.96 -3.21
CA LEU A 51 1.13 9.45 -3.44
C LEU A 51 0.33 10.37 -4.36
N SER A 52 0.47 11.67 -4.18
CA SER A 52 -0.17 12.66 -5.06
C SER A 52 0.35 12.57 -6.49
N LYS A 53 1.66 12.40 -6.65
CA LYS A 53 2.28 12.24 -7.96
C LYS A 53 1.84 10.94 -8.65
N LYS A 54 1.63 9.89 -7.89
CA LYS A 54 1.12 8.60 -8.38
C LYS A 54 -0.40 8.65 -8.63
N ARG A 55 -1.04 9.75 -8.29
CA ARG A 55 -2.48 9.98 -8.46
C ARG A 55 -3.37 9.08 -7.61
N PHE A 56 -2.88 8.66 -6.45
CA PHE A 56 -3.68 7.94 -5.46
C PHE A 56 -4.50 8.89 -4.60
N LEU A 57 -4.03 10.12 -4.44
CA LEU A 57 -4.69 11.14 -3.64
C LEU A 57 -4.87 12.43 -4.44
N TYR A 58 -6.03 13.06 -4.25
CA TYR A 58 -6.24 14.44 -4.65
C TYR A 58 -5.84 15.33 -3.49
N VAL A 59 -5.07 16.36 -3.78
CA VAL A 59 -4.61 17.32 -2.78
C VAL A 59 -5.34 18.63 -2.99
N GLN A 60 -5.91 19.16 -1.92
CA GLN A 60 -6.53 20.48 -1.92
C GLN A 60 -5.90 21.33 -0.84
N GLU A 61 -5.31 22.43 -1.23
CA GLU A 61 -4.75 23.39 -0.29
C GLU A 61 -5.81 24.43 0.07
N THR A 62 -6.12 24.53 1.37
CA THR A 62 -7.09 25.48 1.88
C THR A 62 -6.49 26.19 3.08
N GLY A 63 -6.13 27.47 2.91
CA GLY A 63 -5.47 28.23 3.96
C GLY A 63 -4.14 27.62 4.35
N LYS A 64 -4.01 27.24 5.63
CA LYS A 64 -2.77 26.66 6.17
C LYS A 64 -2.74 25.14 6.14
N CYS A 65 -3.83 24.50 5.72
CA CYS A 65 -3.96 23.05 5.74
C CYS A 65 -3.99 22.48 4.33
N MET A 66 -3.40 21.29 4.18
CA MET A 66 -3.54 20.50 2.97
C MET A 66 -4.50 19.35 3.28
N TYR A 67 -5.51 19.20 2.44
CA TYR A 67 -6.49 18.13 2.57
C TYR A 67 -6.27 17.09 1.48
N TYR A 68 -6.47 15.84 1.84
CA TYR A 68 -6.27 14.70 0.95
C TYR A 68 -7.57 13.93 0.78
N THR A 69 -7.92 13.66 -0.47
CA THR A 69 -9.11 12.88 -0.81
C THR A 69 -8.67 11.68 -1.64
N VAL A 70 -9.31 10.54 -1.40
CA VAL A 70 -8.98 9.30 -2.12
C VAL A 70 -9.33 9.44 -3.60
N ALA A 71 -8.34 9.25 -4.47
CA ALA A 71 -8.53 9.22 -5.92
C ALA A 71 -8.67 7.78 -6.41
N ILE A 72 -7.93 6.85 -5.81
CA ILE A 72 -7.98 5.42 -6.13
C ILE A 72 -8.45 4.67 -4.89
N LYS A 73 -9.59 3.99 -5.01
CA LYS A 73 -10.16 3.22 -3.90
C LYS A 73 -9.36 1.96 -3.63
N GLU A 74 -9.40 1.49 -2.40
CA GLU A 74 -8.72 0.28 -1.98
C GLU A 74 -9.06 -0.92 -2.85
N LYS A 75 -10.34 -1.09 -3.17
CA LYS A 75 -10.80 -2.19 -4.02
C LYS A 75 -10.10 -2.21 -5.38
N ALA A 76 -9.96 -1.03 -6.01
CA ALA A 76 -9.29 -0.90 -7.29
C ALA A 76 -7.81 -1.26 -7.19
N TYR A 77 -7.15 -0.85 -6.11
CA TYR A 77 -5.76 -1.18 -5.88
C TYR A 77 -5.57 -2.69 -5.64
N LEU A 78 -6.44 -3.29 -4.84
CA LEU A 78 -6.38 -4.72 -4.56
C LEU A 78 -6.60 -5.55 -5.84
N GLU A 79 -7.49 -5.13 -6.71
CA GLU A 79 -7.69 -5.77 -8.02
C GLU A 79 -6.44 -5.68 -8.88
N PHE A 80 -5.78 -4.53 -8.87
CA PHE A 80 -4.53 -4.32 -9.60
C PHE A 80 -3.42 -5.25 -9.09
N ILE A 81 -3.25 -5.35 -7.77
CA ILE A 81 -2.26 -6.23 -7.15
C ILE A 81 -2.57 -7.70 -7.47
N SER A 82 -3.84 -8.09 -7.39
CA SER A 82 -4.28 -9.46 -7.69
C SER A 82 -3.95 -9.86 -9.12
N ARG A 83 -4.15 -8.98 -10.09
CA ARG A 83 -3.79 -9.25 -11.48
C ARG A 83 -2.29 -9.46 -11.65
N ASN A 84 -1.49 -8.65 -10.97
CA ASN A 84 -0.03 -8.79 -11.02
C ASN A 84 0.43 -10.08 -10.38
N VAL A 85 -0.18 -10.48 -9.26
CA VAL A 85 0.11 -11.76 -8.61
C VAL A 85 -0.27 -12.91 -9.54
N LEU A 86 -1.43 -12.85 -10.19
CA LEU A 86 -1.85 -13.89 -11.14
C LEU A 86 -0.86 -14.03 -12.30
N ASN A 87 -0.31 -12.93 -12.80
CA ASN A 87 0.71 -12.98 -13.84
C ASN A 87 1.99 -13.67 -13.33
N LEU A 88 2.32 -13.49 -12.07
CA LEU A 88 3.47 -14.14 -11.45
C LEU A 88 3.22 -15.63 -11.19
N LEU A 89 1.97 -16.07 -11.13
CA LEU A 89 1.61 -17.49 -10.99
C LEU A 89 2.05 -18.33 -12.19
N LYS A 90 2.46 -17.71 -13.27
CA LYS A 90 3.07 -18.39 -14.40
C LYS A 90 4.50 -18.84 -14.10
N ASN A 91 5.10 -18.32 -13.04
CA ASN A 91 6.41 -18.73 -12.57
C ASN A 91 6.29 -20.04 -11.78
N ASN A 92 7.14 -21.02 -12.10
CA ASN A 92 7.13 -22.34 -11.47
C ASN A 92 7.35 -22.28 -9.95
N PHE A 93 8.19 -21.35 -9.49
CA PHE A 93 8.46 -21.19 -8.06
C PHE A 93 7.17 -20.86 -7.29
N ILE A 94 6.38 -19.94 -7.83
CA ILE A 94 5.13 -19.51 -7.19
C ILE A 94 4.08 -20.61 -7.26
N ARG A 95 4.01 -21.33 -8.38
CA ARG A 95 3.10 -22.48 -8.50
C ARG A 95 3.41 -23.53 -7.46
N ASN A 96 4.70 -23.83 -7.25
CA ASN A 96 5.13 -24.80 -6.25
C ASN A 96 4.81 -24.33 -4.85
N LEU A 97 4.99 -23.04 -4.56
CA LEU A 97 4.66 -22.46 -3.27
C LEU A 97 3.17 -22.58 -2.97
N LEU A 98 2.31 -22.25 -3.95
CA LEU A 98 0.87 -22.34 -3.80
C LEU A 98 0.41 -23.79 -3.70
N ALA A 99 1.01 -24.71 -4.45
CA ALA A 99 0.72 -26.13 -4.36
C ALA A 99 0.99 -26.65 -2.94
N SER A 100 2.05 -26.18 -2.30
CA SER A 100 2.36 -26.57 -0.92
C SER A 100 1.30 -26.08 0.06
N PHE A 101 0.66 -24.93 -0.20
CA PHE A 101 -0.44 -24.44 0.63
C PHE A 101 -1.74 -25.22 0.41
N HIS A 102 -1.90 -25.85 -0.73
CA HIS A 102 -3.12 -26.58 -1.05
C HIS A 102 -3.21 -27.94 -0.33
N GLU A 103 -2.08 -28.54 -0.04
CA GLU A 103 -1.99 -29.84 0.63
C GLU A 103 -1.94 -29.76 2.16
N GLU A 104 -1.65 -28.59 2.71
CA GLU A 104 -1.50 -28.39 4.15
C GLU A 104 -2.29 -27.16 4.63
N GLU A 105 -2.62 -27.14 5.92
CA GLU A 105 -3.23 -25.95 6.53
C GLU A 105 -2.30 -24.75 6.43
N LEU A 106 -2.88 -23.56 6.24
CA LEU A 106 -2.14 -22.31 6.23
C LEU A 106 -1.62 -22.03 7.64
N THR A 107 -0.34 -22.25 7.84
CA THR A 107 0.33 -21.91 9.09
C THR A 107 0.77 -20.45 9.06
N GLU A 108 1.00 -19.85 10.24
CA GLU A 108 1.52 -18.50 10.33
C GLU A 108 2.85 -18.33 9.60
N GLU A 109 3.69 -19.36 9.65
CA GLU A 109 4.97 -19.37 8.97
C GLU A 109 4.81 -19.28 7.46
N LYS A 110 3.86 -20.00 6.88
CA LYS A 110 3.56 -19.94 5.45
C LYS A 110 2.99 -18.59 5.05
N ILE A 111 2.12 -18.03 5.87
CA ILE A 111 1.55 -16.70 5.64
C ILE A 111 2.65 -15.64 5.66
N LYS A 112 3.58 -15.71 6.62
CA LYS A 112 4.72 -14.81 6.70
C LYS A 112 5.64 -14.94 5.48
N SER A 113 5.87 -16.15 5.02
CA SER A 113 6.67 -16.38 3.82
C SER A 113 6.04 -15.74 2.59
N LEU A 114 4.73 -15.85 2.46
CA LEU A 114 3.98 -15.25 1.36
C LEU A 114 4.02 -13.73 1.45
N GLU A 115 3.82 -13.17 2.65
CA GLU A 115 3.89 -11.73 2.89
C GLU A 115 5.27 -11.18 2.58
N ASN A 116 6.34 -11.84 3.02
CA ASN A 116 7.71 -11.45 2.73
C ASN A 116 8.00 -11.48 1.24
N TRP A 117 7.49 -12.48 0.56
CA TRP A 117 7.65 -12.58 -0.88
C TRP A 117 6.98 -11.40 -1.60
N VAL A 118 5.75 -11.06 -1.21
CA VAL A 118 5.02 -9.93 -1.78
C VAL A 118 5.75 -8.61 -1.51
N VAL A 119 6.25 -8.41 -0.29
CA VAL A 119 7.00 -7.21 0.07
C VAL A 119 8.28 -7.09 -0.76
N ASN A 120 9.04 -8.16 -0.88
CA ASN A 120 10.26 -8.18 -1.67
C ASN A 120 9.99 -7.89 -3.15
N TRP A 121 8.88 -8.42 -3.65
CA TRP A 121 8.47 -8.18 -5.02
C TRP A 121 8.10 -6.71 -5.24
N GLU A 122 7.38 -6.11 -4.31
CA GLU A 122 7.05 -4.68 -4.38
C GLU A 122 8.31 -3.81 -4.37
N GLU A 123 9.27 -4.12 -3.53
CA GLU A 123 10.53 -3.38 -3.45
C GLU A 123 11.34 -3.49 -4.74
N ALA A 124 11.27 -4.63 -5.40
CA ALA A 124 11.99 -4.84 -6.67
C ALA A 124 11.39 -4.07 -7.84
N TYR A 125 10.09 -3.75 -7.80
CA TYR A 125 9.37 -3.12 -8.90
C TYR A 125 8.91 -1.69 -8.64
N VAL A 126 9.24 -1.14 -7.49
CA VAL A 126 8.88 0.26 -7.14
C VAL A 126 9.97 1.26 -7.55
#